data_c77856397721849db9e6dce1cd1b8b76
#
_entry.id   c77856397721849db9e6dce1cd1b8b76
#
_cell.length_a   1.000
_cell.length_b   1.000
_cell.length_c   1.000
_cell.angle_alpha   90.00
_cell.angle_beta   90.00
_cell.angle_gamma   90.00
#
_symmetry.space_group_name_H-M   'P 1'
#
loop_
_entity.id
_entity.type
_entity.pdbx_description
1 polymer ?
#
loop_
_entity_poly.entity_id
_entity_poly.type
_entity_poly.pdbx_seq_one_letter_code
_entity_poly.pdbx_strand_id
1 'polypeptide(L)'
;MHEYHKIKSNIAELLSEAGYEEDKPDTEIDYCGSMHCIYASGEKRFMIQWDGEEGFGSVESWQGNNTWVMLEPIVPEGTERDFNNNLMALCQVVKAQL
;
A
#
# COMPACT_ATOMS: atom_id res chain seq x y z
N MET A 1 16.30 4.88 -2.25
CA MET A 1 15.24 4.38 -1.35
C MET A 1 14.44 3.33 -2.09
N HIS A 2 14.15 2.20 -1.43
CA HIS A 2 13.35 1.15 -2.03
C HIS A 2 11.92 1.67 -2.33
N GLU A 3 11.36 1.24 -3.43
CA GLU A 3 10.03 1.66 -3.91
C GLU A 3 8.93 1.43 -2.87
N TYR A 4 9.00 0.31 -2.14
CA TYR A 4 8.06 0.02 -1.06
C TYR A 4 8.01 1.15 -0.02
N HIS A 5 9.16 1.65 0.38
CA HIS A 5 9.23 2.71 1.40
C HIS A 5 8.68 4.04 0.89
N LYS A 6 8.83 4.32 -0.41
CA LYS A 6 8.21 5.50 -1.01
C LYS A 6 6.69 5.40 -0.99
N ILE A 7 6.16 4.24 -1.37
CA ILE A 7 4.71 4.00 -1.36
C ILE A 7 4.20 4.07 0.07
N LYS A 8 4.84 3.36 0.98
CA LYS A 8 4.43 3.34 2.39
C LYS A 8 4.43 4.73 3.01
N SER A 9 5.48 5.51 2.80
CA SER A 9 5.58 6.83 3.45
C SER A 9 4.41 7.74 3.02
N ASN A 10 3.99 7.67 1.79
CA ASN A 10 2.87 8.48 1.28
C ASN A 10 1.50 7.95 1.73
N ILE A 11 1.29 6.66 1.60
CA ILE A 11 0.00 6.04 1.95
C ILE A 11 -0.20 6.03 3.47
N ALA A 12 0.83 5.69 4.24
CA ALA A 12 0.76 5.66 5.70
C ALA A 12 0.46 7.03 6.29
N GLU A 13 0.98 8.10 5.69
CA GLU A 13 0.67 9.46 6.12
C GLU A 13 -0.83 9.75 6.00
N LEU A 14 -1.44 9.40 4.85
CA LEU A 14 -2.88 9.56 4.66
C LEU A 14 -3.69 8.75 5.67
N LEU A 15 -3.30 7.51 5.91
CA LEU A 15 -3.99 6.62 6.83
C LEU A 15 -3.86 7.12 8.27
N SER A 16 -2.67 7.57 8.66
CA SER A 16 -2.42 8.09 10.01
C SER A 16 -3.23 9.36 10.27
N GLU A 17 -3.31 10.25 9.31
CA GLU A 17 -4.13 11.47 9.42
C GLU A 17 -5.62 11.16 9.56
N ALA A 18 -6.05 10.03 9.01
CA ALA A 18 -7.44 9.57 9.12
C ALA A 18 -7.71 8.72 10.38
N GLY A 19 -6.71 8.58 11.26
CA GLY A 19 -6.86 7.86 12.52
C GLY A 19 -6.51 6.39 12.48
N TYR A 20 -5.92 5.91 11.37
CA TYR A 20 -5.45 4.53 11.29
C TYR A 20 -4.09 4.40 11.97
N GLU A 21 -3.85 3.25 12.57
CA GLU A 21 -2.58 2.92 13.21
C GLU A 21 -1.98 1.68 12.57
N GLU A 22 -0.67 1.58 12.58
CA GLU A 22 0.02 0.40 12.08
C GLU A 22 -0.27 -0.79 13.01
N ASP A 23 -0.99 -1.77 12.47
CA ASP A 23 -1.40 -2.98 13.20
C ASP A 23 -0.39 -4.12 12.98
N LYS A 24 0.12 -4.21 11.75
CA LYS A 24 1.16 -5.18 11.41
C LYS A 24 2.32 -4.43 10.75
N PRO A 25 3.53 -4.48 11.35
CA PRO A 25 4.69 -3.77 10.78
C PRO A 25 5.21 -4.47 9.53
N ASP A 26 6.20 -3.84 8.90
CA ASP A 26 6.84 -4.37 7.70
C ASP A 26 7.25 -5.82 7.88
N THR A 27 6.79 -6.67 6.98
CA THR A 27 7.03 -8.11 7.02
C THR A 27 7.45 -8.58 5.64
N GLU A 28 8.60 -9.27 5.57
CA GLU A 28 9.02 -9.94 4.34
C GLU A 28 8.12 -11.15 4.09
N ILE A 29 7.73 -11.33 2.82
CA ILE A 29 6.82 -12.41 2.42
C ILE A 29 7.60 -13.55 1.74
N ASP A 30 8.62 -13.19 0.95
CA ASP A 30 9.38 -14.15 0.15
C ASP A 30 10.83 -13.70 -0.06
N TYR A 31 11.58 -14.49 -0.85
CA TYR A 31 12.98 -14.20 -1.16
C TYR A 31 13.17 -13.16 -2.27
N CYS A 32 12.09 -12.74 -2.92
CA CYS A 32 12.12 -11.76 -4.02
C CYS A 32 12.07 -10.33 -3.53
N GLY A 33 12.01 -10.11 -2.22
CA GLY A 33 11.93 -8.78 -1.63
C GLY A 33 10.51 -8.26 -1.50
N SER A 34 9.52 -9.14 -1.56
CA SER A 34 8.13 -8.75 -1.32
C SER A 34 7.92 -8.41 0.15
N MET A 35 7.20 -7.33 0.41
CA MET A 35 6.95 -6.82 1.75
C MET A 35 5.52 -6.33 1.88
N HIS A 36 5.01 -6.36 3.10
CA HIS A 36 3.73 -5.72 3.40
C HIS A 36 3.69 -5.17 4.82
N CYS A 37 2.74 -4.26 5.05
CA CYS A 37 2.33 -3.82 6.39
C CYS A 37 0.82 -3.58 6.36
N ILE A 38 0.19 -3.58 7.53
CA ILE A 38 -1.25 -3.38 7.67
C ILE A 38 -1.52 -2.22 8.61
N TYR A 39 -2.40 -1.32 8.18
CA TYR A 39 -2.92 -0.23 9.00
C TYR A 39 -4.40 -0.49 9.29
N ALA A 40 -4.83 -0.21 10.50
CA ALA A 40 -6.19 -0.52 10.96
C ALA A 40 -6.80 0.64 11.73
N SER A 41 -8.12 0.78 11.61
CA SER A 41 -8.95 1.66 12.43
C SER A 41 -10.28 0.95 12.66
N GLY A 42 -10.49 0.46 13.88
CA GLY A 42 -11.64 -0.40 14.18
C GLY A 42 -11.61 -1.66 13.33
N GLU A 43 -12.65 -1.90 12.56
CA GLU A 43 -12.74 -3.07 11.68
C GLU A 43 -12.20 -2.80 10.27
N LYS A 44 -11.85 -1.56 9.98
CA LYS A 44 -11.31 -1.20 8.67
C LYS A 44 -9.81 -1.44 8.63
N ARG A 45 -9.33 -2.01 7.52
CA ARG A 45 -7.91 -2.31 7.33
C ARG A 45 -7.48 -2.01 5.91
N PHE A 46 -6.24 -1.56 5.78
CA PHE A 46 -5.56 -1.41 4.50
C PHE A 46 -4.22 -2.09 4.59
N MET A 47 -3.85 -2.81 3.54
CA MET A 47 -2.54 -3.44 3.42
C MET A 47 -1.76 -2.74 2.33
N ILE A 48 -0.57 -2.28 2.67
CA ILE A 48 0.39 -1.69 1.73
C ILE A 48 1.39 -2.78 1.43
N GLN A 49 1.60 -3.10 0.15
CA GLN A 49 2.53 -4.17 -0.21
C GLN A 49 3.36 -3.85 -1.43
N TRP A 50 4.47 -4.55 -1.52
CA TRP A 50 5.35 -4.58 -2.68
C TRP A 50 5.52 -6.02 -3.12
N ASP A 51 5.25 -6.30 -4.39
CA ASP A 51 5.49 -7.59 -5.01
C ASP A 51 6.89 -7.54 -5.64
N GLY A 52 7.86 -8.17 -5.00
CA GLY A 52 9.25 -8.15 -5.46
C GLY A 52 9.50 -9.02 -6.68
N GLU A 53 8.64 -10.01 -6.94
CA GLU A 53 8.73 -10.86 -8.11
C GLU A 53 8.24 -10.16 -9.37
N GLU A 54 7.08 -9.52 -9.28
CA GLU A 54 6.47 -8.83 -10.43
C GLU A 54 6.89 -7.36 -10.52
N GLY A 55 7.43 -6.79 -9.45
CA GLY A 55 7.93 -5.42 -9.47
C GLY A 55 6.85 -4.35 -9.43
N PHE A 56 5.90 -4.47 -8.52
CA PHE A 56 4.90 -3.41 -8.32
C PHE A 56 4.46 -3.30 -6.87
N GLY A 57 4.01 -2.12 -6.50
CA GLY A 57 3.37 -1.88 -5.22
C GLY A 57 1.87 -1.72 -5.36
N SER A 58 1.16 -1.97 -4.27
CA SER A 58 -0.30 -1.85 -4.25
C SER A 58 -0.81 -1.56 -2.85
N VAL A 59 -2.07 -1.16 -2.80
CA VAL A 59 -2.82 -1.07 -1.55
C VAL A 59 -4.06 -1.92 -1.69
N GLU A 60 -4.33 -2.75 -0.69
CA GLU A 60 -5.53 -3.58 -0.65
C GLU A 60 -6.41 -3.17 0.51
N SER A 61 -7.71 -3.19 0.28
CA SER A 61 -8.73 -2.84 1.26
C SER A 61 -9.37 -4.12 1.80
N TRP A 62 -9.48 -4.23 3.13
CA TRP A 62 -10.14 -5.35 3.79
C TRP A 62 -11.66 -5.26 3.64
N GLN A 63 -12.27 -6.34 3.15
CA GLN A 63 -13.72 -6.41 2.95
C GLN A 63 -14.41 -7.31 3.97
N GLY A 64 -13.67 -7.85 4.94
CA GLY A 64 -14.20 -8.88 5.84
C GLY A 64 -14.10 -10.28 5.22
N ASN A 65 -14.40 -11.32 6.01
CA ASN A 65 -14.40 -12.72 5.55
C ASN A 65 -13.10 -13.14 4.86
N ASN A 66 -11.95 -12.68 5.35
CA ASN A 66 -10.63 -12.96 4.78
C ASN A 66 -10.50 -12.52 3.31
N THR A 67 -11.21 -11.47 2.93
CA THR A 67 -11.19 -10.95 1.56
C THR A 67 -10.50 -9.60 1.51
N TRP A 68 -9.46 -9.52 0.68
CA TRP A 68 -8.77 -8.28 0.36
C TRP A 68 -9.05 -7.91 -1.08
N VAL A 69 -9.32 -6.63 -1.34
CA VAL A 69 -9.55 -6.12 -2.70
C VAL A 69 -8.46 -5.11 -3.02
N MET A 70 -7.75 -5.37 -4.11
CA MET A 70 -6.69 -4.49 -4.58
C MET A 70 -7.30 -3.21 -5.14
N LEU A 71 -6.80 -2.07 -4.67
CA LEU A 71 -7.18 -0.76 -5.20
C LEU A 71 -6.34 -0.47 -6.44
N GLU A 72 -6.92 0.24 -7.39
CA GLU A 72 -6.23 0.64 -8.62
C GLU A 72 -6.01 2.14 -8.63
N PRO A 73 -4.89 2.60 -9.22
CA PRO A 73 -3.90 1.82 -9.95
C PRO A 73 -2.88 1.15 -9.03
N ILE A 74 -2.22 0.10 -9.53
CA ILE A 74 -0.98 -0.40 -8.93
C ILE A 74 0.15 0.56 -9.28
N VAL A 75 1.29 0.42 -8.59
CA VAL A 75 2.46 1.27 -8.81
C VAL A 75 3.63 0.40 -9.29
N PRO A 76 3.74 0.15 -10.60
CA PRO A 76 4.86 -0.65 -11.13
C PRO A 76 6.19 0.09 -10.98
N GLU A 77 7.27 -0.68 -10.86
CA GLU A 77 8.59 -0.09 -11.02
C GLU A 77 8.76 0.39 -12.45
N GLY A 78 9.59 1.41 -12.63
CA GLY A 78 9.76 2.02 -13.95
C GLY A 78 10.45 3.36 -13.81
N THR A 79 10.18 4.28 -14.74
CA THR A 79 10.73 5.62 -14.64
C THR A 79 10.19 6.31 -13.38
N GLU A 80 10.99 7.21 -12.82
CA GLU A 80 10.58 7.99 -11.64
C GLU A 80 9.26 8.74 -11.90
N ARG A 81 9.13 9.29 -13.11
CA ARG A 81 7.93 10.02 -13.51
C ARG A 81 6.68 9.15 -13.48
N ASP A 82 6.75 7.97 -14.10
CA ASP A 82 5.60 7.06 -14.16
C ASP A 82 5.27 6.51 -12.78
N PHE A 83 6.29 6.15 -12.00
CA PHE A 83 6.13 5.71 -10.63
C PHE A 83 5.39 6.77 -9.79
N ASN A 84 5.86 8.01 -9.84
CA ASN A 84 5.25 9.10 -9.08
C ASN A 84 3.82 9.38 -9.52
N ASN A 85 3.55 9.34 -10.83
CA ASN A 85 2.19 9.56 -11.35
C ASN A 85 1.23 8.46 -10.87
N ASN A 86 1.66 7.20 -10.89
CA ASN A 86 0.85 6.09 -10.40
C ASN A 86 0.65 6.17 -8.88
N LEU A 87 1.69 6.52 -8.15
CA LEU A 87 1.60 6.68 -6.69
C LEU A 87 0.61 7.80 -6.32
N MET A 88 0.68 8.94 -7.00
CA MET A 88 -0.25 10.04 -6.76
C MET A 88 -1.70 9.62 -7.05
N ALA A 89 -1.91 8.89 -8.14
CA ALA A 89 -3.25 8.39 -8.48
C ALA A 89 -3.76 7.41 -7.43
N LEU A 90 -2.90 6.51 -6.95
CA LEU A 90 -3.26 5.56 -5.87
C LEU A 90 -3.59 6.32 -4.58
N CYS A 91 -2.82 7.34 -4.23
CA CYS A 91 -3.09 8.17 -3.06
C CYS A 91 -4.48 8.79 -3.12
N GLN A 92 -4.91 9.26 -4.29
CA GLN A 92 -6.25 9.82 -4.47
C GLN A 92 -7.34 8.76 -4.25
N VAL A 93 -7.12 7.54 -4.74
CA VAL A 93 -8.07 6.44 -4.55
C VAL A 93 -8.18 6.06 -3.07
N VAL A 94 -7.06 5.93 -2.38
CA VAL A 94 -7.06 5.65 -0.94
C VAL A 94 -7.78 6.75 -0.18
N LYS A 95 -7.44 8.00 -0.47
CA LYS A 95 -8.05 9.18 0.18
C LYS A 95 -9.57 9.19 0.01
N ALA A 96 -10.07 8.79 -1.15
CA ALA A 96 -11.51 8.74 -1.42
C ALA A 96 -12.23 7.66 -0.59
N GLN A 97 -11.50 6.69 -0.02
CA GLN A 97 -12.06 5.65 0.83
C GLN A 97 -12.01 5.99 2.32
N LEU A 98 -11.38 7.08 2.65
CA LEU A 98 -11.28 7.56 4.03
C LEU A 98 -12.38 8.59 4.32
#